data_fff188d7ba64189ba0f5dc4b68c7317a
#
_entry.id   fff188d7ba64189ba0f5dc4b68c7317a
#
_cell.length_a   1.000
_cell.length_b   1.000
_cell.length_c   1.000
_cell.angle_alpha   90.00
_cell.angle_beta   90.00
_cell.angle_gamma   90.00
#
_symmetry.space_group_name_H-M   'P 1'
#
loop_
_entity.id
_entity.type
_entity.pdbx_description
1 polymer ?
#
loop_
_entity_poly.entity_id
_entity_poly.type
_entity_poly.pdbx_seq_one_letter_code
_entity_poly.pdbx_strand_id
1 'polypeptide(L)'
;MIPLGYMEKPAGFPYLDVYLKGKPAHRDTDPFLLRHPTMDCSRRAKIFNPFAALKGFEEAIDAKNVTYIDRPELSEDKKIEIDRRLNILRRLTLNNKKNRINQVVIRVDCFVPCMDPDSRAYGHRGRKITVCGICRQVDGFVSRTITVGCRVIPFRDLLAIEASGLFDSDA
;
A
#
# COMPACT_ATOMS: atom_id res chain seq x y z
N MET A 1 -13.31 25.87 -36.13
CA MET A 1 -13.57 24.62 -35.42
C MET A 1 -12.53 23.61 -35.88
N ILE A 2 -11.50 23.31 -35.07
CA ILE A 2 -10.44 22.38 -35.42
C ILE A 2 -11.05 20.96 -35.21
N PRO A 3 -11.06 20.09 -36.24
CA PRO A 3 -11.61 18.75 -36.07
C PRO A 3 -10.84 17.98 -35.01
N LEU A 4 -11.58 17.22 -34.19
CA LEU A 4 -11.02 16.36 -33.14
C LEU A 4 -9.95 15.45 -33.75
N GLY A 5 -8.69 15.64 -33.34
CA GLY A 5 -7.56 14.83 -33.82
C GLY A 5 -6.44 15.61 -34.53
N TYR A 6 -6.60 16.88 -34.73
CA TYR A 6 -5.50 17.71 -35.21
C TYR A 6 -4.78 18.39 -34.04
N MET A 7 -3.51 18.07 -33.90
CA MET A 7 -2.63 18.83 -33.01
C MET A 7 -2.27 20.16 -33.70
N GLU A 8 -2.22 21.25 -32.92
CA GLU A 8 -1.65 22.50 -33.44
C GLU A 8 -0.21 22.28 -33.91
N LYS A 9 0.13 22.88 -35.06
CA LYS A 9 1.48 22.76 -35.59
C LYS A 9 2.48 23.40 -34.61
N PRO A 10 3.48 22.62 -34.10
CA PRO A 10 4.51 23.19 -33.26
C PRO A 10 5.27 24.31 -33.95
N ALA A 11 5.60 25.40 -33.23
CA ALA A 11 6.42 26.46 -33.76
C ALA A 11 7.78 25.91 -34.20
N GLY A 12 8.17 26.21 -35.46
CA GLY A 12 9.45 25.76 -36.01
C GLY A 12 9.45 24.33 -36.59
N PHE A 13 8.27 23.68 -36.72
CA PHE A 13 8.19 22.32 -37.34
C PHE A 13 8.57 22.41 -38.85
N PRO A 14 9.66 21.76 -39.31
CA PRO A 14 10.23 21.97 -40.64
C PRO A 14 9.47 21.24 -41.78
N TYR A 15 8.64 20.23 -41.45
CA TYR A 15 8.00 19.35 -42.44
C TYR A 15 6.52 19.70 -42.62
N LEU A 16 6.23 20.83 -43.28
CA LEU A 16 4.87 21.29 -43.47
C LEU A 16 4.02 20.28 -44.25
N ASP A 17 4.61 19.63 -45.27
CA ASP A 17 3.91 18.64 -46.09
C ASP A 17 3.42 17.44 -45.30
N VAL A 18 4.21 17.00 -44.33
CA VAL A 18 3.86 15.88 -43.43
C VAL A 18 2.73 16.31 -42.49
N TYR A 19 2.81 17.54 -41.97
CA TYR A 19 1.78 18.09 -41.11
C TYR A 19 0.44 18.21 -41.84
N LEU A 20 0.46 18.74 -43.09
CA LEU A 20 -0.76 18.90 -43.88
C LEU A 20 -1.38 17.58 -44.33
N LYS A 21 -0.58 16.53 -44.59
CA LYS A 21 -1.07 15.19 -44.90
C LYS A 21 -1.70 14.51 -43.71
N GLY A 22 -1.31 14.91 -42.50
CA GLY A 22 -1.82 14.30 -41.27
C GLY A 22 -1.40 12.85 -41.08
N LYS A 23 -2.07 12.18 -40.15
CA LYS A 23 -1.84 10.76 -39.88
C LYS A 23 -2.27 9.91 -41.05
N PRO A 24 -1.43 8.98 -41.59
CA PRO A 24 -1.82 8.04 -42.62
C PRO A 24 -3.04 7.23 -42.18
N ALA A 25 -4.08 7.26 -42.99
CA ALA A 25 -5.27 6.43 -42.79
C ALA A 25 -5.11 5.12 -43.58
N HIS A 26 -4.95 4.03 -42.86
CA HIS A 26 -4.93 2.69 -43.43
C HIS A 26 -6.30 2.03 -43.29
N ARG A 27 -6.79 1.40 -44.36
CA ARG A 27 -7.98 0.57 -44.31
C ARG A 27 -7.61 -0.85 -43.85
N ASP A 28 -8.53 -1.59 -43.25
CA ASP A 28 -8.26 -2.93 -42.73
C ASP A 28 -7.76 -3.90 -43.81
N THR A 29 -8.02 -3.64 -45.10
CA THR A 29 -7.57 -4.41 -46.24
C THR A 29 -6.26 -3.90 -46.83
N ASP A 30 -5.62 -2.88 -46.24
CA ASP A 30 -4.37 -2.33 -46.77
C ASP A 30 -3.24 -3.33 -46.65
N PRO A 31 -2.47 -3.62 -47.76
CA PRO A 31 -1.30 -4.48 -47.74
C PRO A 31 -0.27 -4.08 -46.67
N PHE A 32 -0.25 -2.79 -46.28
CA PHE A 32 0.61 -2.31 -45.20
C PHE A 32 0.21 -2.92 -43.86
N LEU A 33 -1.08 -2.87 -43.49
CA LEU A 33 -1.58 -3.46 -42.23
C LEU A 33 -1.47 -4.99 -42.21
N LEU A 34 -1.63 -5.63 -43.34
CA LEU A 34 -1.43 -7.07 -43.45
C LEU A 34 0.04 -7.48 -43.17
N ARG A 35 1.00 -6.66 -43.58
CA ARG A 35 2.42 -6.89 -43.28
C ARG A 35 2.85 -6.40 -41.93
N HIS A 36 2.18 -5.39 -41.41
CA HIS A 36 2.47 -4.71 -40.15
C HIS A 36 1.21 -4.65 -39.26
N PRO A 37 0.69 -5.80 -38.80
CA PRO A 37 -0.48 -5.84 -37.97
C PRO A 37 -0.20 -5.07 -36.66
N THR A 38 -1.24 -4.41 -36.16
CA THR A 38 -1.15 -3.74 -34.87
C THR A 38 -0.81 -4.75 -33.78
N MET A 39 0.19 -4.42 -32.97
CA MET A 39 0.59 -5.29 -31.88
C MET A 39 -0.55 -5.44 -30.88
N ASP A 40 -0.88 -6.65 -30.50
CA ASP A 40 -1.87 -6.97 -29.47
C ASP A 40 -1.50 -6.31 -28.14
N CYS A 41 -2.52 -5.84 -27.39
CA CYS A 41 -2.32 -5.17 -26.11
C CYS A 41 -1.53 -6.02 -25.11
N SER A 42 -1.73 -7.34 -25.10
CA SER A 42 -0.99 -8.26 -24.24
C SER A 42 0.49 -8.33 -24.60
N ARG A 43 0.84 -8.23 -25.87
CA ARG A 43 2.24 -8.18 -26.33
C ARG A 43 2.87 -6.83 -26.03
N ARG A 44 2.11 -5.72 -26.18
CA ARG A 44 2.58 -4.38 -25.82
C ARG A 44 2.88 -4.26 -24.33
N ALA A 45 2.06 -4.86 -23.48
CA ALA A 45 2.31 -4.93 -22.04
C ALA A 45 3.61 -5.68 -21.71
N LYS A 46 3.97 -6.73 -22.50
CA LYS A 46 5.20 -7.49 -22.32
C LYS A 46 6.48 -6.73 -22.69
N ILE A 47 6.41 -5.64 -23.45
CA ILE A 47 7.59 -4.81 -23.76
C ILE A 47 8.15 -4.17 -22.46
N PHE A 48 7.29 -3.89 -21.48
CA PHE A 48 7.69 -3.36 -20.18
C PHE A 48 8.04 -4.46 -19.16
N ASN A 49 7.83 -5.73 -19.50
CA ASN A 49 8.13 -6.88 -18.63
C ASN A 49 9.60 -6.95 -18.17
N PRO A 50 10.63 -6.56 -18.99
CA PRO A 50 12.00 -6.52 -18.53
C PRO A 50 12.24 -5.61 -17.33
N PHE A 51 11.43 -4.55 -17.18
CA PHE A 51 11.53 -3.65 -16.03
C PHE A 51 11.01 -4.30 -14.73
N ALA A 52 10.00 -5.18 -14.83
CA ALA A 52 9.53 -5.97 -13.71
C ALA A 52 10.57 -7.00 -13.22
N ALA A 53 11.53 -7.36 -14.06
CA ALA A 53 12.63 -8.24 -13.67
C ALA A 53 13.71 -7.52 -12.84
N LEU A 54 13.69 -6.19 -12.77
CA LEU A 54 14.60 -5.42 -11.92
C LEU A 54 14.17 -5.60 -10.47
N LYS A 55 15.05 -6.18 -9.67
CA LYS A 55 14.81 -6.37 -8.23
C LYS A 55 14.50 -5.01 -7.57
N GLY A 56 13.35 -4.92 -6.90
CA GLY A 56 12.92 -3.70 -6.22
C GLY A 56 12.12 -2.71 -7.08
N PHE A 57 11.90 -3.00 -8.39
CA PHE A 57 11.15 -2.08 -9.26
C PHE A 57 9.66 -2.06 -8.90
N GLU A 58 9.07 -3.22 -8.65
CA GLU A 58 7.65 -3.30 -8.22
C GLU A 58 7.46 -2.63 -6.86
N GLU A 59 8.38 -2.88 -5.91
CA GLU A 59 8.33 -2.23 -4.60
C GLU A 59 8.49 -0.69 -4.72
N ALA A 60 9.30 -0.21 -5.66
CA ALA A 60 9.45 1.23 -5.90
C ALA A 60 8.18 1.85 -6.49
N ILE A 61 7.50 1.14 -7.40
CA ILE A 61 6.19 1.58 -7.93
C ILE A 61 5.14 1.57 -6.82
N ASP A 62 5.06 0.50 -6.05
CA ASP A 62 4.10 0.37 -4.95
C ASP A 62 4.32 1.45 -3.89
N ALA A 63 5.58 1.78 -3.58
CA ALA A 63 5.91 2.88 -2.69
C ALA A 63 5.42 4.25 -3.20
N LYS A 64 5.40 4.46 -4.52
CA LYS A 64 4.85 5.70 -5.13
C LYS A 64 3.33 5.71 -5.19
N ASN A 65 2.69 4.55 -5.27
CA ASN A 65 1.23 4.41 -5.32
C ASN A 65 0.57 4.44 -3.93
N VAL A 66 1.36 4.48 -2.85
CA VAL A 66 0.82 4.53 -1.49
C VAL A 66 0.11 5.85 -1.23
N THR A 67 -1.16 5.79 -0.87
CA THR A 67 -1.90 6.93 -0.36
C THR A 67 -1.59 7.12 1.12
N TYR A 68 -0.93 8.23 1.45
CA TYR A 68 -0.64 8.59 2.83
C TYR A 68 -1.77 9.43 3.41
N ILE A 69 -2.16 9.10 4.64
CA ILE A 69 -3.19 9.80 5.42
C ILE A 69 -2.54 10.49 6.62
N ASP A 70 -3.19 11.50 7.14
CA ASP A 70 -2.80 12.09 8.41
C ASP A 70 -3.01 11.08 9.54
N ARG A 71 -2.26 11.21 10.64
CA ARG A 71 -2.42 10.31 11.79
C ARG A 71 -3.82 10.43 12.36
N PRO A 72 -4.60 9.35 12.43
CA PRO A 72 -5.94 9.39 13.03
C PRO A 72 -5.85 9.71 14.51
N GLU A 73 -6.63 10.68 14.96
CA GLU A 73 -6.80 10.96 16.38
C GLU A 73 -7.80 9.95 16.96
N LEU A 74 -7.38 9.28 18.03
CA LEU A 74 -8.24 8.35 18.75
C LEU A 74 -9.04 9.09 19.82
N SER A 75 -10.34 8.82 19.90
CA SER A 75 -11.16 9.27 21.04
C SER A 75 -10.66 8.63 22.34
N GLU A 76 -10.93 9.27 23.46
CA GLU A 76 -10.52 8.77 24.79
C GLU A 76 -11.09 7.37 25.06
N ASP A 77 -12.34 7.12 24.68
CA ASP A 77 -12.98 5.80 24.83
C ASP A 77 -12.21 4.70 24.10
N LYS A 78 -11.74 4.98 22.86
CA LYS A 78 -10.90 4.04 22.09
C LYS A 78 -9.55 3.81 22.72
N LYS A 79 -8.95 4.83 23.32
CA LYS A 79 -7.66 4.68 24.04
C LYS A 79 -7.84 3.79 25.26
N ILE A 80 -8.89 4.01 26.04
CA ILE A 80 -9.22 3.21 27.22
C ILE A 80 -9.45 1.75 26.81
N GLU A 81 -10.19 1.53 25.72
CA GLU A 81 -10.47 0.19 25.23
C GLU A 81 -9.19 -0.53 24.76
N ILE A 82 -8.30 0.17 24.06
CA ILE A 82 -6.99 -0.38 23.66
C ILE A 82 -6.17 -0.75 24.88
N ASP A 83 -6.09 0.11 25.89
CA ASP A 83 -5.36 -0.16 27.12
C ASP A 83 -5.94 -1.36 27.89
N ARG A 84 -7.27 -1.48 27.96
CA ARG A 84 -7.94 -2.64 28.54
C ARG A 84 -7.53 -3.93 27.81
N ARG A 85 -7.61 -3.95 26.48
CA ARG A 85 -7.23 -5.10 25.64
C ARG A 85 -5.75 -5.46 25.77
N LEU A 86 -4.88 -4.48 25.82
CA LEU A 86 -3.44 -4.67 26.05
C LEU A 86 -3.17 -5.32 27.42
N ASN A 87 -3.88 -4.91 28.47
CA ASN A 87 -3.75 -5.50 29.80
C ASN A 87 -4.19 -6.97 29.85
N ILE A 88 -5.27 -7.33 29.16
CA ILE A 88 -5.72 -8.71 29.02
C ILE A 88 -4.65 -9.54 28.27
N LEU A 89 -4.20 -9.08 27.12
CA LEU A 89 -3.19 -9.73 26.31
C LEU A 89 -1.87 -9.90 27.08
N ARG A 90 -1.49 -8.90 27.86
CA ARG A 90 -0.29 -8.97 28.70
C ARG A 90 -0.39 -10.08 29.74
N ARG A 91 -1.52 -10.20 30.46
CA ARG A 91 -1.72 -11.28 31.42
C ARG A 91 -1.64 -12.65 30.75
N LEU A 92 -2.24 -12.82 29.58
CA LEU A 92 -2.20 -14.06 28.80
C LEU A 92 -0.80 -14.38 28.32
N THR A 93 -0.05 -13.41 27.80
CA THR A 93 1.31 -13.63 27.27
C THR A 93 2.33 -13.90 28.38
N LEU A 94 2.18 -13.31 29.58
CA LEU A 94 3.03 -13.61 30.72
C LEU A 94 2.88 -15.07 31.16
N ASN A 95 1.66 -15.59 31.20
CA ASN A 95 1.39 -17.00 31.53
C ASN A 95 1.90 -17.96 30.44
N ASN A 96 1.88 -17.55 29.18
CA ASN A 96 2.34 -18.37 28.06
C ASN A 96 3.86 -18.57 28.00
N LYS A 97 4.66 -17.68 28.56
CA LYS A 97 6.13 -17.89 28.68
C LYS A 97 6.48 -19.19 29.41
N LYS A 98 5.59 -19.65 30.30
CA LYS A 98 5.79 -20.92 31.05
C LYS A 98 5.25 -22.16 30.32
N ASN A 99 4.16 -22.08 29.57
CA ASN A 99 3.45 -23.27 29.11
C ASN A 99 3.17 -23.39 27.61
N ARG A 100 3.43 -22.41 26.76
CA ARG A 100 3.19 -22.40 25.29
C ARG A 100 1.76 -22.83 24.84
N ILE A 101 0.79 -22.93 25.74
CA ILE A 101 -0.50 -23.63 25.51
C ILE A 101 -1.55 -22.70 24.87
N ASN A 102 -1.51 -21.39 25.12
CA ASN A 102 -2.54 -20.45 24.63
C ASN A 102 -1.92 -19.41 23.68
N GLN A 103 -1.84 -19.77 22.40
CA GLN A 103 -1.44 -18.83 21.36
C GLN A 103 -2.66 -17.98 20.97
N VAL A 104 -2.71 -16.75 21.44
CA VAL A 104 -3.79 -15.83 21.10
C VAL A 104 -3.51 -15.20 19.74
N VAL A 105 -4.37 -15.51 18.76
CA VAL A 105 -4.33 -14.84 17.44
C VAL A 105 -5.10 -13.53 17.54
N ILE A 106 -4.47 -12.46 17.17
CA ILE A 106 -5.05 -11.11 17.18
C ILE A 106 -4.92 -10.45 15.83
N ARG A 107 -5.84 -9.52 15.58
CA ARG A 107 -5.79 -8.54 14.50
C ARG A 107 -5.51 -7.18 15.12
N VAL A 108 -4.51 -6.51 14.59
CA VAL A 108 -4.11 -5.17 15.07
C VAL A 108 -4.10 -4.22 13.90
N ASP A 109 -4.88 -3.16 14.01
CA ASP A 109 -4.79 -2.01 13.11
C ASP A 109 -3.78 -1.03 13.68
N CYS A 110 -2.78 -0.67 12.89
CA CYS A 110 -1.76 0.27 13.32
C CYS A 110 -1.42 1.30 12.23
N PHE A 111 -0.92 2.43 12.68
CA PHE A 111 -0.42 3.50 11.84
C PHE A 111 1.09 3.31 11.61
N VAL A 112 1.51 3.35 10.35
CA VAL A 112 2.93 3.31 9.98
C VAL A 112 3.29 4.64 9.34
N PRO A 113 4.15 5.44 9.97
CA PRO A 113 4.58 6.71 9.40
C PRO A 113 5.37 6.49 8.10
N CYS A 114 5.31 7.49 7.21
CA CYS A 114 6.13 7.51 6.01
C CYS A 114 7.60 7.67 6.39
N MET A 115 8.43 6.73 5.97
CA MET A 115 9.88 6.72 6.23
C MET A 115 10.70 7.10 5.00
N ASP A 116 10.05 7.46 3.88
CA ASP A 116 10.71 7.91 2.67
C ASP A 116 11.05 9.40 2.78
N PRO A 117 12.35 9.78 2.88
CA PRO A 117 12.76 11.18 3.02
C PRO A 117 12.39 12.06 1.82
N ASP A 118 12.26 11.45 0.64
CA ASP A 118 11.93 12.16 -0.60
C ASP A 118 10.43 12.38 -0.78
N SER A 119 9.62 11.78 0.09
CA SER A 119 8.17 11.94 0.08
C SER A 119 7.74 13.19 0.83
N ARG A 120 6.77 13.94 0.27
CA ARG A 120 6.10 15.05 0.98
C ARG A 120 5.37 14.60 2.26
N ALA A 121 5.12 13.32 2.40
CA ALA A 121 4.46 12.71 3.56
C ALA A 121 5.44 12.38 4.70
N TYR A 122 6.76 12.54 4.49
CA TYR A 122 7.79 12.17 5.46
C TYR A 122 7.57 12.85 6.82
N GLY A 123 7.54 12.05 7.87
CA GLY A 123 7.39 12.52 9.25
C GLY A 123 6.01 13.03 9.65
N HIS A 124 5.11 13.35 8.69
CA HIS A 124 3.80 13.95 8.98
C HIS A 124 2.65 12.99 8.71
N ARG A 125 2.74 12.21 7.62
CA ARG A 125 1.71 11.28 7.18
C ARG A 125 2.20 9.85 7.22
N GLY A 126 1.27 8.93 7.14
CA GLY A 126 1.56 7.52 7.13
C GLY A 126 0.41 6.73 6.51
N ARG A 127 0.43 5.44 6.71
CA ARG A 127 -0.63 4.55 6.25
C ARG A 127 -1.18 3.70 7.40
N LYS A 128 -2.46 3.41 7.33
CA LYS A 128 -3.07 2.40 8.18
C LYS A 128 -2.75 1.03 7.60
N ILE A 129 -2.27 0.12 8.44
CA ILE A 129 -2.08 -1.29 8.08
C ILE A 129 -2.74 -2.19 9.11
N THR A 130 -3.19 -3.35 8.67
CA THR A 130 -3.72 -4.39 9.53
C THR A 130 -2.72 -5.54 9.60
N VAL A 131 -2.35 -5.93 10.82
CA VAL A 131 -1.44 -7.04 11.10
C VAL A 131 -2.22 -8.13 11.82
N CYS A 132 -2.25 -9.33 11.25
CA CYS A 132 -2.85 -10.50 11.87
C CYS A 132 -1.76 -11.49 12.28
N GLY A 133 -1.86 -12.05 13.47
CA GLY A 133 -0.90 -13.04 13.92
C GLY A 133 -0.99 -13.35 15.41
N ILE A 134 -0.10 -14.21 15.87
CA ILE A 134 -0.02 -14.60 17.27
C ILE A 134 0.60 -13.46 18.09
N CYS A 135 -0.08 -13.06 19.17
CA CYS A 135 0.46 -12.14 20.16
C CYS A 135 1.57 -12.84 20.95
N ARG A 136 2.82 -12.48 20.69
CA ARG A 136 3.98 -13.09 21.35
C ARG A 136 4.32 -12.42 22.67
N GLN A 137 4.25 -11.11 22.71
CA GLN A 137 4.66 -10.33 23.87
C GLN A 137 3.97 -8.97 23.89
N VAL A 138 3.59 -8.52 25.08
CA VAL A 138 3.13 -7.16 25.34
C VAL A 138 4.04 -6.58 26.43
N ASP A 139 4.86 -5.57 26.06
CA ASP A 139 5.70 -4.83 26.99
C ASP A 139 5.09 -3.47 27.29
N GLY A 140 4.50 -3.34 28.45
CA GLY A 140 3.85 -2.10 28.89
C GLY A 140 4.77 -1.16 29.69
N PHE A 141 5.97 -1.58 30.09
CA PHE A 141 6.80 -0.82 31.01
C PHE A 141 7.99 -0.14 30.34
N VAL A 142 8.78 -0.89 29.61
CA VAL A 142 10.06 -0.40 29.07
C VAL A 142 9.88 0.11 27.66
N SER A 143 9.50 -0.76 26.73
CA SER A 143 9.46 -0.40 25.31
C SER A 143 8.08 0.11 24.86
N ARG A 144 7.01 -0.14 25.63
CA ARG A 144 5.63 0.17 25.28
C ARG A 144 5.26 -0.33 23.89
N THR A 145 5.49 -1.62 23.67
CA THR A 145 5.29 -2.28 22.37
C THR A 145 4.50 -3.56 22.50
N ILE A 146 3.82 -3.94 21.42
CA ILE A 146 3.21 -5.25 21.25
C ILE A 146 3.90 -5.97 20.09
N THR A 147 4.21 -7.26 20.28
CA THR A 147 4.80 -8.11 19.24
C THR A 147 3.75 -9.07 18.70
N VAL A 148 3.43 -8.93 17.43
CA VAL A 148 2.44 -9.75 16.69
C VAL A 148 3.18 -10.51 15.59
N GLY A 149 3.25 -11.82 15.71
CA GLY A 149 4.09 -12.62 14.82
C GLY A 149 5.57 -12.24 14.91
N CYS A 150 6.11 -11.65 13.84
CA CYS A 150 7.47 -11.11 13.77
C CYS A 150 7.53 -9.57 13.83
N ARG A 151 6.39 -8.90 13.94
CA ARG A 151 6.32 -7.44 13.90
C ARG A 151 6.18 -6.85 15.29
N VAL A 152 7.00 -5.85 15.58
CA VAL A 152 6.95 -5.04 16.81
C VAL A 152 6.22 -3.74 16.49
N ILE A 153 5.18 -3.43 17.27
CA ILE A 153 4.31 -2.27 17.05
C ILE A 153 4.32 -1.43 18.33
N PRO A 154 4.71 -0.15 18.27
CA PRO A 154 4.62 0.77 19.41
C PRO A 154 3.17 1.05 19.79
N PHE A 155 2.86 1.19 21.06
CA PHE A 155 1.50 1.48 21.54
C PHE A 155 0.94 2.78 20.97
N ARG A 156 1.78 3.79 20.80
CA ARG A 156 1.39 5.08 20.19
C ARG A 156 0.85 4.94 18.76
N ASP A 157 1.20 3.84 18.06
CA ASP A 157 0.81 3.62 16.66
C ASP A 157 -0.37 2.66 16.53
N LEU A 158 -0.91 2.15 17.67
CA LEU A 158 -2.09 1.29 17.68
C LEU A 158 -3.35 2.10 17.40
N LEU A 159 -4.21 1.59 16.54
CA LEU A 159 -5.51 2.16 16.20
C LEU A 159 -6.68 1.29 16.68
N ALA A 160 -6.51 -0.03 16.61
CA ALA A 160 -7.46 -1.01 17.13
C ALA A 160 -6.78 -2.35 17.39
N ILE A 161 -7.32 -3.13 18.30
CA ILE A 161 -6.89 -4.51 18.58
C ILE A 161 -8.16 -5.37 18.62
N GLU A 162 -8.19 -6.46 17.88
CA GLU A 162 -9.31 -7.39 17.84
C GLU A 162 -8.79 -8.80 18.08
N ALA A 163 -9.56 -9.61 18.80
CA ALA A 163 -9.33 -11.04 18.96
C ALA A 163 -10.68 -11.74 19.04
N SER A 164 -10.91 -12.68 18.14
CA SER A 164 -12.18 -13.41 18.09
C SER A 164 -12.42 -14.16 19.40
N GLY A 165 -13.55 -13.88 20.05
CA GLY A 165 -14.00 -14.59 21.25
C GLY A 165 -13.24 -14.26 22.55
N LEU A 166 -12.25 -13.37 22.53
CA LEU A 166 -11.47 -13.05 23.73
C LEU A 166 -12.00 -11.80 24.46
N PHE A 167 -12.55 -10.86 23.73
CA PHE A 167 -13.00 -9.58 24.27
C PHE A 167 -14.53 -9.49 24.43
N ASP A 168 -15.25 -10.49 23.91
CA ASP A 168 -16.73 -10.53 23.95
C ASP A 168 -17.28 -11.06 25.30
N SER A 169 -16.40 -11.42 26.24
CA SER A 169 -16.81 -12.09 27.51
C SER A 169 -17.16 -11.14 28.66
N ASP A 170 -17.15 -9.84 28.44
CA ASP A 170 -17.40 -8.81 29.48
C ASP A 170 -18.48 -7.80 29.03
N ALA A 171 -19.64 -8.29 28.55
CA ALA A 171 -20.86 -7.49 28.41
C ALA A 171 -21.85 -7.80 29.54
#